data_c04d42c2a5b9797132de8464b23787cb
#
_entry.id   c04d42c2a5b9797132de8464b23787cb
#
_cell.length_a   1.000
_cell.length_b   1.000
_cell.length_c   1.000
_cell.angle_alpha   90.00
_cell.angle_beta   90.00
_cell.angle_gamma   90.00
#
_symmetry.space_group_name_H-M   'P 1'
#
loop_
_entity.id
_entity.type
_entity.pdbx_description
1 polymer ?
#
loop_
_entity_poly.entity_id
_entity_poly.type
_entity_poly.pdbx_seq_one_letter_code
_entity_poly.pdbx_strand_id
1 'polypeptide(L)'
;IYYWVLDALELTPPRPYQHEFARLGMNYTVMSKRKLLELVNGHYVQGWDDPRLPTIAGYKRRGYTPEAILNFCDQIGIAKANSMVDVAQLEFCIRDDLNQKVPRVMCVIDPLKITLENYEGEEEIDASYYPHDVPKEGSRKLPFSREIYIERDDFMENPPVGYYRLTPEQPVRLKHAYIITCKEVIKDAHGNIVEIKAAYHPDSKSGADTSGIKTKSAIHWVSAKHAKQVEVRLYERLYKVDAPDGLEDLNPDSLHIIKNAFIEPVVISEKPDVRFQFERQGYFYADPIDYTDAKPVFNKIVGLKDSWAKKAEVIESAKPDTHVKKAHIEGEVSPMSEEELARFTKYTQELGLNHEIANTLARDKALSTFYTETLSYFNSPISLANLVANEVARELKQEMKLKFSAKEVAELIKMMDEGTISNKIAKQVFEEMAQTGENPAKIVEAKGLTQISDPEKLKPIIDEIIAKNPDNVAKYKAGNTNLFGFFVGQVLKNSGGKANPSVVNDLVAEKLK
;
A
#
# COMPACT_ATOMS: atom_id res chain seq x y z
N ILE A 1 -21.98 35.51 -7.37
CA ILE A 1 -21.30 36.60 -8.11
C ILE A 1 -21.09 36.20 -9.57
N TYR A 2 -20.47 35.02 -9.87
CA TYR A 2 -20.15 34.60 -11.24
C TYR A 2 -21.39 34.64 -12.18
N TYR A 3 -22.46 33.91 -11.81
CA TYR A 3 -23.70 33.88 -12.60
C TYR A 3 -24.40 35.25 -12.69
N TRP A 4 -24.36 36.04 -11.61
CA TRP A 4 -24.85 37.41 -11.63
C TRP A 4 -24.11 38.27 -12.66
N VAL A 5 -22.78 38.11 -12.80
CA VAL A 5 -22.00 38.80 -13.84
C VAL A 5 -22.46 38.40 -15.24
N LEU A 6 -22.70 37.07 -15.46
CA LEU A 6 -23.21 36.58 -16.74
C LEU A 6 -24.60 37.15 -17.07
N ASP A 7 -25.47 37.30 -16.06
CA ASP A 7 -26.80 37.92 -16.21
C ASP A 7 -26.70 39.41 -16.49
N ALA A 8 -25.83 40.12 -15.76
CA ALA A 8 -25.60 41.56 -15.97
C ALA A 8 -24.97 41.90 -17.34
N LEU A 9 -24.24 40.93 -17.92
CA LEU A 9 -23.69 41.03 -19.28
C LEU A 9 -24.67 40.55 -20.37
N GLU A 10 -25.88 40.15 -19.98
CA GLU A 10 -26.94 39.65 -20.89
C GLU A 10 -26.48 38.48 -21.79
N LEU A 11 -25.55 37.63 -21.29
CA LEU A 11 -25.05 36.50 -22.07
C LEU A 11 -26.15 35.45 -22.25
N THR A 12 -26.46 35.15 -23.50
CA THR A 12 -27.44 34.14 -23.90
C THR A 12 -26.81 32.73 -23.87
N PRO A 13 -27.60 31.65 -23.66
CA PRO A 13 -27.11 30.26 -23.78
C PRO A 13 -26.52 29.93 -25.17
N PRO A 14 -25.50 29.07 -25.25
CA PRO A 14 -24.90 28.34 -24.13
C PRO A 14 -23.97 29.22 -23.27
N ARG A 15 -24.18 29.21 -21.94
CA ARG A 15 -23.36 29.96 -20.99
C ARG A 15 -22.26 29.10 -20.41
N PRO A 16 -21.07 29.64 -20.11
CA PRO A 16 -20.03 28.92 -19.39
C PRO A 16 -20.46 28.62 -17.94
N TYR A 17 -20.04 27.48 -17.42
CA TYR A 17 -20.29 27.08 -16.05
C TYR A 17 -19.03 27.20 -15.22
N GLN A 18 -19.16 27.61 -13.97
CA GLN A 18 -18.11 27.59 -12.97
C GLN A 18 -18.27 26.30 -12.13
N HIS A 19 -17.24 25.48 -12.14
CA HIS A 19 -17.15 24.32 -11.27
C HIS A 19 -16.12 24.56 -10.17
N GLU A 20 -16.50 24.25 -8.93
CA GLU A 20 -15.62 24.32 -7.77
C GLU A 20 -15.18 22.92 -7.40
N PHE A 21 -13.88 22.80 -7.15
CA PHE A 21 -13.24 21.54 -6.74
C PHE A 21 -12.53 21.74 -5.43
N ALA A 22 -12.55 20.70 -4.59
CA ALA A 22 -11.73 20.65 -3.39
C ALA A 22 -10.25 20.65 -3.73
N ARG A 23 -9.44 21.23 -2.85
CA ARG A 23 -8.00 21.05 -2.90
C ARG A 23 -7.66 19.65 -2.43
N LEU A 24 -6.90 18.90 -3.23
CA LEU A 24 -6.30 17.65 -2.81
C LEU A 24 -5.23 17.94 -1.74
N GLY A 25 -5.38 17.39 -0.54
CA GLY A 25 -4.35 17.29 0.49
C GLY A 25 -3.83 15.87 0.58
N MET A 26 -2.54 15.71 0.82
CA MET A 26 -1.94 14.40 1.14
C MET A 26 -1.14 14.52 2.43
N ASN A 27 -1.24 13.50 3.28
CA ASN A 27 -0.44 13.44 4.49
C ASN A 27 1.07 13.35 4.16
N TYR A 28 1.92 13.74 5.10
CA TYR A 28 3.39 13.82 4.96
C TYR A 28 3.86 14.66 3.76
N THR A 29 2.97 15.54 3.21
CA THR A 29 3.21 16.24 1.96
C THR A 29 2.71 17.67 2.04
N VAL A 30 3.49 18.61 1.51
CA VAL A 30 3.09 20.01 1.35
C VAL A 30 2.73 20.27 -0.11
N MET A 31 1.49 20.75 -0.36
CA MET A 31 0.97 21.08 -1.70
C MET A 31 1.01 22.59 -2.00
N SER A 32 1.47 23.42 -1.07
CA SER A 32 1.54 24.86 -1.23
C SER A 32 2.72 25.29 -2.10
N LYS A 33 2.48 25.98 -3.22
CA LYS A 33 3.53 26.51 -4.09
C LYS A 33 4.55 27.38 -3.32
N ARG A 34 4.09 28.21 -2.38
CA ARG A 34 4.96 29.07 -1.57
C ARG A 34 5.93 28.26 -0.71
N LYS A 35 5.42 27.24 -0.03
CA LYS A 35 6.25 26.36 0.81
C LYS A 35 7.20 25.49 -0.04
N LEU A 36 6.75 25.03 -1.21
CA LEU A 36 7.64 24.30 -2.14
C LEU A 36 8.74 25.20 -2.70
N LEU A 37 8.44 26.48 -3.00
CA LEU A 37 9.42 27.48 -3.43
C LEU A 37 10.47 27.75 -2.35
N GLU A 38 10.07 27.76 -1.07
CA GLU A 38 10.99 27.89 0.07
C GLU A 38 11.97 26.71 0.13
N LEU A 39 11.50 25.48 -0.10
CA LEU A 39 12.38 24.30 -0.17
C LEU A 39 13.40 24.39 -1.30
N VAL A 40 12.98 24.87 -2.48
CA VAL A 40 13.85 25.00 -3.65
C VAL A 40 14.87 26.13 -3.42
N ASN A 41 14.43 27.31 -2.97
CA ASN A 41 15.31 28.45 -2.72
C ASN A 41 16.28 28.21 -1.55
N GLY A 42 15.84 27.48 -0.54
CA GLY A 42 16.66 27.09 0.62
C GLY A 42 17.59 25.91 0.36
N HIS A 43 17.59 25.34 -0.87
CA HIS A 43 18.40 24.18 -1.26
C HIS A 43 18.17 22.93 -0.42
N TYR A 44 16.96 22.76 0.19
CA TYR A 44 16.55 21.54 0.88
C TYR A 44 16.25 20.40 -0.11
N VAL A 45 15.95 20.77 -1.35
CA VAL A 45 15.73 19.89 -2.50
C VAL A 45 16.53 20.42 -3.69
N GLN A 46 16.80 19.55 -4.68
CA GLN A 46 17.64 19.90 -5.83
C GLN A 46 16.99 20.90 -6.79
N GLY A 47 15.67 20.89 -6.90
CA GLY A 47 14.91 21.74 -7.80
C GLY A 47 13.43 21.32 -7.83
N TRP A 48 12.68 21.89 -8.76
CA TRP A 48 11.25 21.56 -8.94
C TRP A 48 10.98 20.14 -9.43
N ASP A 49 11.99 19.47 -9.96
CA ASP A 49 11.99 18.08 -10.43
C ASP A 49 12.56 17.10 -9.39
N ASP A 50 12.86 17.56 -8.17
CA ASP A 50 13.32 16.66 -7.11
C ASP A 50 12.28 15.55 -6.87
N PRO A 51 12.69 14.26 -6.90
CA PRO A 51 11.78 13.12 -6.74
C PRO A 51 11.00 13.05 -5.42
N ARG A 52 11.34 13.89 -4.44
CA ARG A 52 10.64 14.01 -3.15
C ARG A 52 9.49 15.00 -3.19
N LEU A 53 9.43 15.87 -4.21
CA LEU A 53 8.40 16.89 -4.34
C LEU A 53 7.13 16.35 -5.01
N PRO A 54 5.93 16.78 -4.57
CA PRO A 54 4.64 16.40 -5.17
C PRO A 54 4.35 17.24 -6.43
N THR A 55 5.35 17.46 -7.27
CA THR A 55 5.20 18.12 -8.57
C THR A 55 5.13 17.07 -9.67
N ILE A 56 4.50 17.41 -10.80
CA ILE A 56 4.48 16.50 -11.96
C ILE A 56 5.91 16.20 -12.43
N ALA A 57 6.80 17.18 -12.40
CA ALA A 57 8.21 16.99 -12.76
C ALA A 57 8.94 16.06 -11.77
N GLY A 58 8.72 16.23 -10.46
CA GLY A 58 9.28 15.35 -9.42
C GLY A 58 8.75 13.93 -9.54
N TYR A 59 7.45 13.75 -9.70
CA TYR A 59 6.82 12.43 -9.89
C TYR A 59 7.34 11.73 -11.15
N LYS A 60 7.45 12.47 -12.26
CA LYS A 60 8.03 11.94 -13.50
C LYS A 60 9.48 11.47 -13.30
N ARG A 61 10.33 12.30 -12.67
CA ARG A 61 11.72 11.96 -12.39
C ARG A 61 11.87 10.83 -11.37
N ARG A 62 10.91 10.70 -10.44
CA ARG A 62 10.85 9.56 -9.51
C ARG A 62 10.49 8.26 -10.23
N GLY A 63 9.83 8.33 -11.38
CA GLY A 63 9.43 7.21 -12.18
C GLY A 63 7.96 6.81 -12.04
N TYR A 64 7.10 7.67 -11.47
CA TYR A 64 5.66 7.44 -11.44
C TYR A 64 5.10 7.41 -12.87
N THR A 65 4.15 6.52 -13.13
CA THR A 65 3.50 6.41 -14.42
C THR A 65 2.27 7.32 -14.48
N PRO A 66 1.95 7.90 -15.64
CA PRO A 66 0.71 8.68 -15.79
C PRO A 66 -0.54 7.87 -15.44
N GLU A 67 -0.57 6.59 -15.84
CA GLU A 67 -1.70 5.69 -15.60
C GLU A 67 -1.94 5.48 -14.09
N ALA A 68 -0.87 5.28 -13.31
CA ALA A 68 -1.00 5.14 -11.87
C ALA A 68 -1.52 6.41 -11.19
N ILE A 69 -1.09 7.60 -11.66
CA ILE A 69 -1.56 8.88 -11.15
C ILE A 69 -3.04 9.09 -11.52
N LEU A 70 -3.44 8.76 -12.76
CA LEU A 70 -4.84 8.82 -13.18
C LEU A 70 -5.72 7.88 -12.37
N ASN A 71 -5.29 6.63 -12.19
CA ASN A 71 -6.00 5.65 -11.35
C ASN A 71 -6.16 6.15 -9.91
N PHE A 72 -5.12 6.77 -9.33
CA PHE A 72 -5.21 7.40 -8.02
C PHE A 72 -6.27 8.52 -8.01
N CYS A 73 -6.27 9.41 -9.00
CA CYS A 73 -7.26 10.49 -9.11
C CYS A 73 -8.69 9.94 -9.25
N ASP A 74 -8.88 8.88 -10.02
CA ASP A 74 -10.18 8.21 -10.19
C ASP A 74 -10.68 7.58 -8.88
N GLN A 75 -9.76 6.99 -8.09
CA GLN A 75 -10.12 6.39 -6.80
C GLN A 75 -10.52 7.41 -5.74
N ILE A 76 -9.85 8.58 -5.69
CA ILE A 76 -10.21 9.65 -4.75
C ILE A 76 -11.46 10.41 -5.19
N GLY A 77 -11.76 10.42 -6.49
CA GLY A 77 -12.90 11.09 -7.06
C GLY A 77 -12.87 12.63 -6.95
N ILE A 78 -13.99 13.26 -7.28
CA ILE A 78 -14.15 14.72 -7.24
C ILE A 78 -15.02 15.08 -6.03
N ALA A 79 -14.49 15.97 -5.17
CA ALA A 79 -15.21 16.51 -4.03
C ALA A 79 -15.23 18.03 -4.05
N LYS A 80 -16.18 18.67 -3.32
CA LYS A 80 -16.20 20.11 -3.07
C LYS A 80 -15.57 20.49 -1.73
N ALA A 81 -15.58 19.58 -0.76
CA ALA A 81 -14.93 19.77 0.53
C ALA A 81 -13.49 19.25 0.51
N ASN A 82 -12.57 20.04 1.07
CA ASN A 82 -11.18 19.62 1.18
C ASN A 82 -11.07 18.33 2.03
N SER A 83 -10.29 17.39 1.55
CA SER A 83 -10.00 16.14 2.25
C SER A 83 -8.50 15.89 2.27
N MET A 84 -8.06 15.14 3.29
CA MET A 84 -6.70 14.64 3.39
C MET A 84 -6.69 13.18 2.93
N VAL A 85 -5.86 12.86 1.96
CA VAL A 85 -5.71 11.52 1.39
C VAL A 85 -4.40 10.93 1.90
N ASP A 86 -4.41 9.65 2.24
CA ASP A 86 -3.18 8.97 2.62
C ASP A 86 -2.28 8.78 1.39
N VAL A 87 -1.03 9.24 1.47
CA VAL A 87 -0.02 9.05 0.41
C VAL A 87 0.21 7.57 0.11
N ALA A 88 -0.04 6.67 1.07
CA ALA A 88 0.04 5.23 0.84
C ALA A 88 -0.94 4.74 -0.23
N GLN A 89 -2.07 5.43 -0.45
CA GLN A 89 -3.00 5.12 -1.54
C GLN A 89 -2.39 5.43 -2.91
N LEU A 90 -1.69 6.56 -3.06
CA LEU A 90 -0.92 6.86 -4.28
C LEU A 90 0.16 5.80 -4.50
N GLU A 91 0.93 5.47 -3.46
CA GLU A 91 1.96 4.44 -3.53
C GLU A 91 1.40 3.05 -3.90
N PHE A 92 0.17 2.74 -3.45
CA PHE A 92 -0.53 1.51 -3.85
C PHE A 92 -0.83 1.50 -5.34
N CYS A 93 -1.39 2.58 -5.91
CA CYS A 93 -1.68 2.69 -7.34
C CYS A 93 -0.40 2.55 -8.19
N ILE A 94 0.73 3.12 -7.72
CA ILE A 94 2.03 2.99 -8.37
C ILE A 94 2.51 1.54 -8.35
N ARG A 95 2.43 0.85 -7.21
CA ARG A 95 2.84 -0.57 -7.09
C ARG A 95 2.00 -1.47 -7.97
N ASP A 96 0.70 -1.28 -7.99
CA ASP A 96 -0.23 -2.08 -8.78
C ASP A 96 0.07 -1.97 -10.27
N ASP A 97 0.24 -0.76 -10.77
CA ASP A 97 0.58 -0.49 -12.17
C ASP A 97 1.94 -1.10 -12.56
N LEU A 98 2.97 -0.86 -11.75
CA LEU A 98 4.32 -1.35 -12.04
C LEU A 98 4.45 -2.87 -11.94
N ASN A 99 3.71 -3.52 -11.04
CA ASN A 99 3.76 -4.97 -10.88
C ASN A 99 3.38 -5.73 -12.17
N GLN A 100 2.50 -5.13 -12.97
CA GLN A 100 2.06 -5.71 -14.25
C GLN A 100 2.97 -5.35 -15.42
N LYS A 101 3.73 -4.26 -15.32
CA LYS A 101 4.41 -3.66 -16.47
C LYS A 101 5.91 -3.92 -16.52
N VAL A 102 6.60 -3.94 -15.38
CA VAL A 102 8.06 -3.84 -15.37
C VAL A 102 8.77 -5.18 -15.20
N PRO A 103 9.93 -5.37 -15.85
CA PRO A 103 10.74 -6.57 -15.70
C PRO A 103 11.37 -6.62 -14.29
N ARG A 104 11.53 -7.84 -13.78
CA ARG A 104 12.21 -8.12 -12.51
C ARG A 104 13.66 -8.43 -12.76
N VAL A 105 14.56 -7.75 -12.05
CA VAL A 105 16.01 -7.89 -12.18
C VAL A 105 16.66 -7.99 -10.81
N MET A 106 17.89 -8.46 -10.74
CA MET A 106 18.65 -8.57 -9.49
C MET A 106 19.57 -7.39 -9.30
N CYS A 107 19.46 -6.73 -8.15
CA CYS A 107 20.35 -5.67 -7.70
C CYS A 107 20.59 -5.86 -6.20
N VAL A 108 21.84 -5.88 -5.79
CA VAL A 108 22.31 -5.93 -4.41
C VAL A 108 22.71 -4.53 -3.99
N ILE A 109 21.96 -3.96 -3.04
CA ILE A 109 22.11 -2.57 -2.61
C ILE A 109 23.17 -2.42 -1.52
N ASP A 110 23.17 -3.31 -0.53
CA ASP A 110 24.21 -3.38 0.50
C ASP A 110 24.97 -4.72 0.39
N PRO A 111 26.05 -4.76 -0.40
CA PRO A 111 26.68 -6.00 -0.78
C PRO A 111 27.48 -6.65 0.35
N LEU A 112 27.24 -7.95 0.54
CA LEU A 112 28.08 -8.86 1.29
C LEU A 112 28.62 -9.93 0.34
N LYS A 113 29.95 -10.07 0.30
CA LYS A 113 30.63 -11.02 -0.59
C LYS A 113 30.46 -12.44 -0.07
N ILE A 114 30.16 -13.38 -1.00
CA ILE A 114 30.22 -14.81 -0.76
C ILE A 114 31.20 -15.45 -1.75
N THR A 115 32.11 -16.28 -1.23
CA THR A 115 32.97 -17.15 -2.04
C THR A 115 32.52 -18.59 -1.91
N LEU A 116 32.18 -19.21 -3.05
CA LEU A 116 31.78 -20.61 -3.14
C LEU A 116 33.05 -21.48 -3.28
N GLU A 117 33.45 -22.17 -2.20
CA GLU A 117 34.73 -22.89 -2.17
C GLU A 117 34.80 -24.09 -3.11
N ASN A 118 33.66 -24.73 -3.34
CA ASN A 118 33.54 -25.92 -4.20
C ASN A 118 32.94 -25.64 -5.58
N TYR A 119 32.94 -24.37 -6.04
CA TYR A 119 32.51 -24.00 -7.39
C TYR A 119 33.69 -23.45 -8.20
N GLU A 120 34.01 -24.13 -9.29
CA GLU A 120 35.06 -23.73 -10.21
C GLU A 120 34.46 -23.58 -11.60
N GLY A 121 34.42 -22.37 -12.12
CA GLY A 121 33.88 -22.09 -13.46
C GLY A 121 32.88 -20.97 -13.49
N GLU A 122 32.18 -20.87 -14.59
CA GLU A 122 31.15 -19.89 -14.88
C GLU A 122 30.04 -20.55 -15.69
N GLU A 123 28.81 -20.22 -15.39
CA GLU A 123 27.66 -20.65 -16.18
C GLU A 123 26.65 -19.52 -16.34
N GLU A 124 25.81 -19.62 -17.35
CA GLU A 124 24.67 -18.75 -17.53
C GLU A 124 23.39 -19.43 -17.06
N ILE A 125 22.68 -18.80 -16.14
CA ILE A 125 21.41 -19.29 -15.59
C ILE A 125 20.26 -18.56 -16.24
N ASP A 126 19.27 -19.29 -16.73
CA ASP A 126 18.04 -18.73 -17.26
C ASP A 126 17.16 -18.17 -16.13
N ALA A 127 16.76 -16.91 -16.26
CA ALA A 127 15.88 -16.25 -15.32
C ALA A 127 14.77 -15.49 -16.03
N SER A 128 13.53 -15.75 -15.65
CA SER A 128 12.38 -15.03 -16.21
C SER A 128 12.34 -13.58 -15.71
N TYR A 129 11.90 -12.65 -16.59
CA TYR A 129 11.64 -11.27 -16.21
C TYR A 129 10.32 -11.12 -15.44
N TYR A 130 9.35 -11.97 -15.72
CA TYR A 130 8.00 -11.86 -15.20
C TYR A 130 7.60 -13.12 -14.43
N PRO A 131 6.79 -13.01 -13.39
CA PRO A 131 6.23 -14.16 -12.69
C PRO A 131 5.14 -14.82 -13.55
N HIS A 132 4.77 -16.06 -13.22
CA HIS A 132 3.82 -16.85 -13.99
C HIS A 132 2.39 -16.28 -14.04
N ASP A 133 2.02 -15.42 -13.11
CA ASP A 133 0.71 -14.76 -13.02
C ASP A 133 0.61 -13.47 -13.85
N VAL A 134 1.71 -12.98 -14.40
CA VAL A 134 1.74 -11.85 -15.32
C VAL A 134 1.77 -12.38 -16.77
N PRO A 135 0.81 -11.97 -17.63
CA PRO A 135 0.71 -12.46 -19.01
C PRO A 135 1.76 -11.81 -19.94
N LYS A 136 3.03 -11.90 -19.55
CA LYS A 136 4.18 -11.42 -20.31
C LYS A 136 5.28 -12.47 -20.30
N GLU A 137 5.93 -12.62 -21.42
CA GLU A 137 7.07 -13.52 -21.59
C GLU A 137 8.37 -12.72 -21.68
N GLY A 138 9.46 -13.37 -21.35
CA GLY A 138 10.80 -12.83 -21.45
C GLY A 138 11.71 -13.42 -20.38
N SER A 139 12.94 -13.68 -20.79
CA SER A 139 13.98 -14.22 -19.91
C SER A 139 15.32 -13.56 -20.22
N ARG A 140 16.25 -13.76 -19.32
CA ARG A 140 17.63 -13.29 -19.45
C ARG A 140 18.61 -14.31 -18.90
N LYS A 141 19.86 -14.18 -19.30
CA LYS A 141 20.96 -14.98 -18.78
C LYS A 141 21.61 -14.27 -17.60
N LEU A 142 21.62 -14.94 -16.44
CA LEU A 142 22.34 -14.49 -15.26
C LEU A 142 23.70 -15.19 -15.20
N PRO A 143 24.82 -14.47 -15.28
CA PRO A 143 26.13 -15.08 -15.10
C PRO A 143 26.29 -15.52 -13.65
N PHE A 144 26.63 -16.78 -13.42
CA PHE A 144 26.94 -17.36 -12.11
C PHE A 144 28.43 -17.67 -12.04
N SER A 145 29.08 -17.27 -10.96
CA SER A 145 30.52 -17.40 -10.75
C SER A 145 30.83 -17.82 -9.32
N ARG A 146 32.08 -18.18 -9.07
CA ARG A 146 32.60 -18.55 -7.74
C ARG A 146 32.35 -17.48 -6.69
N GLU A 147 32.47 -16.22 -7.05
CA GLU A 147 32.24 -15.09 -6.16
C GLU A 147 30.92 -14.39 -6.51
N ILE A 148 30.07 -14.17 -5.52
CA ILE A 148 28.79 -13.50 -5.65
C ILE A 148 28.60 -12.46 -4.56
N TYR A 149 27.70 -11.50 -4.79
CA TYR A 149 27.19 -10.59 -3.76
C TYR A 149 25.75 -10.96 -3.42
N ILE A 150 25.43 -10.89 -2.13
CA ILE A 150 24.06 -10.93 -1.58
C ILE A 150 23.81 -9.65 -0.77
N GLU A 151 22.55 -9.40 -0.39
CA GLU A 151 22.27 -8.36 0.60
C GLU A 151 22.87 -8.73 1.95
N ARG A 152 23.48 -7.76 2.62
CA ARG A 152 24.05 -7.95 3.96
C ARG A 152 23.00 -8.47 4.96
N ASP A 153 21.77 -7.95 4.87
CA ASP A 153 20.66 -8.40 5.71
C ASP A 153 20.17 -9.83 5.43
N ASP A 154 20.64 -10.45 4.35
CA ASP A 154 20.35 -11.85 4.04
C ASP A 154 21.24 -12.84 4.77
N PHE A 155 22.17 -12.36 5.60
CA PHE A 155 22.98 -13.16 6.50
C PHE A 155 22.92 -12.68 7.95
N MET A 156 22.76 -13.59 8.89
CA MET A 156 22.90 -13.34 10.33
C MET A 156 23.59 -14.52 11.02
N GLU A 157 24.56 -14.23 11.90
CA GLU A 157 25.21 -15.27 12.74
C GLU A 157 24.28 -15.73 13.87
N ASN A 158 23.56 -14.79 14.50
CA ASN A 158 22.66 -15.04 15.62
C ASN A 158 21.25 -14.55 15.24
N PRO A 159 20.51 -15.32 14.43
CA PRO A 159 19.23 -14.88 13.91
C PRO A 159 18.13 -14.93 14.98
N PRO A 160 17.17 -14.00 14.95
CA PRO A 160 15.96 -14.09 15.74
C PRO A 160 15.03 -15.21 15.23
N VAL A 161 14.09 -15.62 16.07
CA VAL A 161 13.06 -16.59 15.69
C VAL A 161 12.27 -16.04 14.48
N GLY A 162 12.13 -16.87 13.44
CA GLY A 162 11.43 -16.47 12.20
C GLY A 162 12.34 -15.90 11.10
N TYR A 163 13.64 -15.85 11.30
CA TYR A 163 14.59 -15.53 10.24
C TYR A 163 14.86 -16.77 9.38
N TYR A 164 14.54 -16.69 8.09
CA TYR A 164 14.61 -17.83 7.15
C TYR A 164 15.61 -17.59 6.00
N ARG A 165 16.68 -16.83 6.25
CA ARG A 165 17.73 -16.54 5.27
C ARG A 165 19.01 -17.31 5.64
N LEU A 166 20.15 -16.94 5.07
CA LEU A 166 21.42 -17.62 5.33
C LEU A 166 21.89 -17.40 6.77
N THR A 167 22.27 -18.48 7.42
CA THR A 167 22.93 -18.47 8.74
C THR A 167 24.05 -19.50 8.75
N PRO A 168 24.92 -19.58 9.77
CA PRO A 168 25.90 -20.65 9.89
C PRO A 168 25.29 -22.05 9.83
N GLU A 169 24.07 -22.22 10.34
CA GLU A 169 23.41 -23.53 10.46
C GLU A 169 22.32 -23.78 9.40
N GLN A 170 21.79 -22.69 8.77
CA GLN A 170 20.66 -22.80 7.88
C GLN A 170 21.04 -22.47 6.44
N PRO A 171 20.84 -23.41 5.49
CA PRO A 171 21.05 -23.19 4.07
C PRO A 171 19.99 -22.25 3.49
N VAL A 172 20.33 -21.59 2.39
CA VAL A 172 19.40 -20.74 1.64
C VAL A 172 19.51 -21.02 0.15
N ARG A 173 18.41 -20.82 -0.58
CA ARG A 173 18.41 -20.89 -2.04
C ARG A 173 18.77 -19.54 -2.64
N LEU A 174 19.73 -19.53 -3.55
CA LEU A 174 19.96 -18.44 -4.48
C LEU A 174 18.87 -18.49 -5.55
N LYS A 175 18.14 -17.41 -5.75
CA LYS A 175 17.00 -17.36 -6.69
C LYS A 175 17.45 -17.75 -8.10
N HIS A 176 16.72 -18.62 -8.76
CA HIS A 176 17.02 -19.24 -10.06
C HIS A 176 18.27 -20.15 -10.08
N ALA A 177 19.10 -20.16 -9.05
CA ALA A 177 20.37 -20.88 -8.99
C ALA A 177 20.32 -22.07 -8.02
N TYR A 178 21.30 -22.17 -7.17
CA TYR A 178 21.56 -23.30 -6.29
C TYR A 178 21.24 -22.99 -4.82
N ILE A 179 21.22 -24.03 -3.99
CA ILE A 179 21.23 -23.90 -2.54
C ILE A 179 22.70 -23.78 -2.07
N ILE A 180 22.92 -22.88 -1.13
CA ILE A 180 24.23 -22.66 -0.50
C ILE A 180 24.14 -22.84 1.01
N THR A 181 25.25 -23.29 1.61
CA THR A 181 25.45 -23.44 3.07
C THR A 181 26.68 -22.66 3.48
N CYS A 182 26.57 -21.85 4.53
CA CYS A 182 27.71 -21.16 5.13
C CYS A 182 28.72 -22.16 5.69
N LYS A 183 30.02 -21.92 5.50
CA LYS A 183 31.14 -22.70 6.02
C LYS A 183 31.98 -21.91 7.01
N GLU A 184 32.28 -20.65 6.65
CA GLU A 184 33.13 -19.80 7.46
C GLU A 184 32.67 -18.34 7.30
N VAL A 185 32.74 -17.58 8.39
CA VAL A 185 32.44 -16.15 8.40
C VAL A 185 33.74 -15.37 8.62
N ILE A 186 34.13 -14.55 7.66
CA ILE A 186 35.35 -13.73 7.74
C ILE A 186 34.96 -12.33 8.21
N LYS A 187 35.68 -11.86 9.25
CA LYS A 187 35.46 -10.55 9.87
C LYS A 187 36.71 -9.68 9.74
N ASP A 188 36.49 -8.38 9.70
CA ASP A 188 37.56 -7.39 9.79
C ASP A 188 38.08 -7.23 11.24
N ALA A 189 39.08 -6.38 11.41
CA ALA A 189 39.66 -6.08 12.72
C ALA A 189 38.68 -5.44 13.73
N HIS A 190 37.54 -4.92 13.24
CA HIS A 190 36.47 -4.31 14.05
C HIS A 190 35.32 -5.29 14.34
N GLY A 191 35.41 -6.52 13.84
CA GLY A 191 34.38 -7.54 14.03
C GLY A 191 33.24 -7.50 13.02
N ASN A 192 33.30 -6.63 12.00
CA ASN A 192 32.30 -6.57 10.94
C ASN A 192 32.50 -7.72 9.95
N ILE A 193 31.40 -8.33 9.52
CA ILE A 193 31.43 -9.40 8.52
C ILE A 193 31.77 -8.78 7.15
N VAL A 194 32.84 -9.24 6.54
CA VAL A 194 33.33 -8.76 5.25
C VAL A 194 33.15 -9.79 4.13
N GLU A 195 33.18 -11.08 4.46
CA GLU A 195 33.02 -12.16 3.49
C GLU A 195 32.45 -13.40 4.17
N ILE A 196 31.72 -14.20 3.41
CA ILE A 196 31.30 -15.55 3.80
C ILE A 196 31.88 -16.55 2.82
N LYS A 197 32.54 -17.59 3.34
CA LYS A 197 32.85 -18.78 2.56
C LYS A 197 31.68 -19.74 2.65
N ALA A 198 31.21 -20.24 1.52
CA ALA A 198 30.06 -21.11 1.43
C ALA A 198 30.34 -22.28 0.48
N ALA A 199 29.58 -23.35 0.66
CA ALA A 199 29.51 -24.43 -0.32
C ALA A 199 28.17 -24.38 -1.04
N TYR A 200 28.19 -24.56 -2.38
CA TYR A 200 26.98 -24.78 -3.15
C TYR A 200 26.68 -26.28 -3.26
N HIS A 201 25.42 -26.62 -3.48
CA HIS A 201 24.95 -28.00 -3.67
C HIS A 201 24.64 -28.22 -5.14
N PRO A 202 25.47 -29.00 -5.89
CA PRO A 202 25.33 -29.17 -7.35
C PRO A 202 23.94 -29.69 -7.77
N ASP A 203 23.37 -30.63 -7.00
CA ASP A 203 22.09 -31.28 -7.29
C ASP A 203 20.87 -30.42 -6.95
N SER A 204 21.09 -29.15 -6.50
CA SER A 204 20.02 -28.25 -6.07
C SER A 204 19.63 -27.19 -7.09
N LYS A 205 20.00 -27.34 -8.36
CA LYS A 205 19.70 -26.35 -9.41
C LYS A 205 18.21 -26.10 -9.51
N SER A 206 17.80 -24.82 -9.52
CA SER A 206 16.39 -24.44 -9.64
C SER A 206 15.76 -25.03 -10.91
N GLY A 207 14.59 -25.67 -10.76
CA GLY A 207 13.90 -26.36 -11.87
C GLY A 207 14.31 -27.84 -12.04
N ALA A 208 15.46 -28.26 -11.45
CA ALA A 208 15.96 -29.65 -11.53
C ALA A 208 16.54 -30.11 -10.19
N ASP A 209 16.01 -29.63 -9.06
CA ASP A 209 16.51 -29.94 -7.73
C ASP A 209 16.22 -31.39 -7.32
N THR A 210 17.28 -32.17 -7.11
CA THR A 210 17.27 -33.54 -6.61
C THR A 210 18.01 -33.68 -5.28
N SER A 211 18.49 -32.57 -4.70
CA SER A 211 19.31 -32.54 -3.48
C SER A 211 18.58 -33.02 -2.22
N GLY A 212 17.26 -32.96 -2.20
CA GLY A 212 16.43 -33.22 -1.02
C GLY A 212 16.54 -32.16 0.09
N ILE A 213 17.33 -31.09 -0.13
CA ILE A 213 17.53 -30.01 0.85
C ILE A 213 16.35 -29.04 0.79
N LYS A 214 15.66 -28.89 1.91
CA LYS A 214 14.53 -27.97 2.03
C LYS A 214 14.98 -26.60 2.50
N THR A 215 14.67 -25.55 1.75
CA THR A 215 14.87 -24.16 2.15
C THR A 215 13.52 -23.44 2.27
N LYS A 216 13.40 -22.53 3.23
CA LYS A 216 12.15 -21.78 3.47
C LYS A 216 12.06 -20.49 2.67
N SER A 217 13.18 -20.02 2.12
CA SER A 217 13.24 -18.79 1.33
C SER A 217 14.28 -18.87 0.21
N ALA A 218 14.17 -17.96 -0.74
CA ALA A 218 15.18 -17.68 -1.76
C ALA A 218 15.65 -16.22 -1.64
N ILE A 219 16.96 -16.00 -1.77
CA ILE A 219 17.57 -14.67 -1.78
C ILE A 219 18.04 -14.31 -3.18
N HIS A 220 18.08 -13.00 -3.50
CA HIS A 220 18.65 -12.51 -4.74
C HIS A 220 20.18 -12.32 -4.59
N TRP A 221 20.85 -12.29 -5.69
CA TRP A 221 22.31 -12.28 -5.75
C TRP A 221 22.77 -11.72 -7.09
N VAL A 222 24.02 -11.32 -7.18
CA VAL A 222 24.70 -11.01 -8.45
C VAL A 222 26.10 -11.57 -8.47
N SER A 223 26.61 -11.94 -9.66
CA SER A 223 28.00 -12.37 -9.82
C SER A 223 28.96 -11.23 -9.54
N ALA A 224 29.91 -11.39 -8.62
CA ALA A 224 30.88 -10.36 -8.30
C ALA A 224 31.78 -9.99 -9.50
N LYS A 225 32.04 -10.96 -10.37
CA LYS A 225 32.88 -10.78 -11.58
C LYS A 225 32.16 -9.96 -12.66
N HIS A 226 30.85 -10.15 -12.84
CA HIS A 226 30.10 -9.63 -13.98
C HIS A 226 29.20 -8.44 -13.64
N ALA A 227 28.79 -8.34 -12.36
CA ALA A 227 27.92 -7.26 -11.91
C ALA A 227 28.52 -5.89 -12.20
N LYS A 228 27.66 -4.92 -12.41
CA LYS A 228 28.03 -3.53 -12.64
C LYS A 228 27.74 -2.71 -11.39
N GLN A 229 28.70 -1.90 -11.01
CA GLN A 229 28.51 -0.94 -9.92
C GLN A 229 27.60 0.20 -10.36
N VAL A 230 26.62 0.54 -9.52
CA VAL A 230 25.61 1.57 -9.81
C VAL A 230 25.35 2.44 -8.59
N GLU A 231 24.85 3.67 -8.84
CA GLU A 231 24.31 4.53 -7.80
C GLU A 231 22.80 4.23 -7.63
N VAL A 232 22.38 3.99 -6.40
CA VAL A 232 20.97 3.81 -6.04
C VAL A 232 20.56 4.93 -5.09
N ARG A 233 19.46 5.61 -5.41
CA ARG A 233 18.88 6.69 -4.61
C ARG A 233 17.61 6.18 -3.95
N LEU A 234 17.62 6.08 -2.64
CA LEU A 234 16.49 5.68 -1.83
C LEU A 234 15.79 6.95 -1.33
N TYR A 235 14.59 7.17 -1.82
CA TYR A 235 13.75 8.29 -1.40
C TYR A 235 12.75 7.82 -0.34
N GLU A 236 12.78 8.48 0.80
CA GLU A 236 11.78 8.38 1.86
C GLU A 236 10.86 9.60 1.83
N ARG A 237 9.89 9.68 2.73
CA ARG A 237 8.99 10.84 2.84
C ARG A 237 9.77 12.08 3.22
N LEU A 238 9.49 13.20 2.55
CA LEU A 238 10.19 14.46 2.77
C LEU A 238 9.92 15.05 4.16
N TYR A 239 8.77 14.73 4.77
CA TYR A 239 8.38 15.20 6.09
C TYR A 239 8.18 14.04 7.05
N LYS A 240 8.48 14.29 8.35
CA LYS A 240 8.38 13.30 9.44
C LYS A 240 6.96 13.18 10.00
N VAL A 241 6.14 14.25 9.86
CA VAL A 241 4.83 14.37 10.48
C VAL A 241 3.72 14.27 9.44
N ASP A 242 2.55 13.85 9.90
CA ASP A 242 1.36 13.62 9.05
C ASP A 242 0.86 14.92 8.40
N ALA A 243 0.83 16.03 9.14
CA ALA A 243 0.41 17.34 8.68
C ALA A 243 1.57 18.36 8.81
N PRO A 244 2.50 18.40 7.84
CA PRO A 244 3.68 19.27 7.93
C PRO A 244 3.32 20.74 7.74
N ASP A 245 3.90 21.61 8.54
CA ASP A 245 3.68 23.06 8.46
C ASP A 245 4.96 23.87 8.18
N GLY A 246 6.12 23.42 8.60
CA GLY A 246 7.36 24.17 8.46
C GLY A 246 8.59 23.33 8.09
N LEU A 247 9.75 24.01 8.05
CA LEU A 247 11.04 23.37 7.76
C LEU A 247 11.53 22.44 8.87
N GLU A 248 11.06 22.65 10.10
CA GLU A 248 11.33 21.80 11.28
C GLU A 248 10.77 20.40 11.15
N ASP A 249 9.74 20.23 10.33
CA ASP A 249 9.11 18.95 10.06
C ASP A 249 9.83 18.13 8.98
N LEU A 250 10.86 18.72 8.35
CA LEU A 250 11.63 18.01 7.32
C LEU A 250 12.29 16.76 7.87
N ASN A 251 12.30 15.72 7.06
CA ASN A 251 13.02 14.49 7.31
C ASN A 251 14.45 14.61 6.75
N PRO A 252 15.49 14.71 7.58
CA PRO A 252 16.87 14.78 7.11
C PRO A 252 17.29 13.51 6.35
N ASP A 253 16.66 12.37 6.68
CA ASP A 253 16.91 11.07 6.07
C ASP A 253 15.98 10.78 4.89
N SER A 254 15.44 11.84 4.25
CA SER A 254 14.54 11.69 3.10
C SER A 254 15.22 11.22 1.81
N LEU A 255 16.55 11.23 1.77
CA LEU A 255 17.36 10.78 0.63
C LEU A 255 18.64 10.08 1.11
N HIS A 256 18.79 8.81 0.77
CA HIS A 256 20.01 8.04 0.95
C HIS A 256 20.61 7.70 -0.41
N ILE A 257 21.86 8.09 -0.65
CA ILE A 257 22.60 7.82 -1.89
C ILE A 257 23.59 6.70 -1.64
N ILE A 258 23.38 5.56 -2.29
CA ILE A 258 24.26 4.38 -2.22
C ILE A 258 25.03 4.29 -3.52
N LYS A 259 26.37 4.35 -3.45
CA LYS A 259 27.26 4.40 -4.62
C LYS A 259 27.92 3.05 -4.95
N ASN A 260 27.74 2.07 -4.11
CA ASN A 260 28.39 0.75 -4.18
C ASN A 260 27.37 -0.40 -4.29
N ALA A 261 26.20 -0.13 -4.85
CA ALA A 261 25.27 -1.17 -5.24
C ALA A 261 25.76 -1.90 -6.50
N PHE A 262 25.40 -3.18 -6.63
CA PHE A 262 25.78 -4.01 -7.78
C PHE A 262 24.55 -4.60 -8.45
N ILE A 263 24.47 -4.46 -9.78
CA ILE A 263 23.34 -4.91 -10.59
C ILE A 263 23.79 -5.91 -11.66
N GLU A 264 22.89 -6.81 -12.06
CA GLU A 264 23.14 -7.73 -13.17
C GLU A 264 23.45 -6.97 -14.48
N PRO A 265 24.39 -7.45 -15.30
CA PRO A 265 24.95 -6.68 -16.41
C PRO A 265 23.96 -6.32 -17.51
N VAL A 266 22.91 -7.14 -17.72
CA VAL A 266 21.91 -6.93 -18.77
C VAL A 266 21.15 -5.61 -18.61
N VAL A 267 21.01 -5.11 -17.36
CA VAL A 267 20.27 -3.87 -17.08
C VAL A 267 20.99 -2.64 -17.64
N ILE A 268 22.32 -2.68 -17.72
CA ILE A 268 23.15 -1.53 -18.19
C ILE A 268 23.07 -1.37 -19.72
N SER A 269 22.65 -2.40 -20.44
CA SER A 269 22.41 -2.31 -21.89
C SER A 269 21.10 -1.58 -22.22
N GLU A 270 20.23 -1.38 -21.24
CA GLU A 270 19.00 -0.63 -21.41
C GLU A 270 19.26 0.88 -21.41
N LYS A 271 18.40 1.61 -22.07
CA LYS A 271 18.47 3.08 -22.13
C LYS A 271 18.02 3.68 -20.80
N PRO A 272 18.41 4.94 -20.47
CA PRO A 272 17.75 5.70 -19.42
C PRO A 272 16.23 5.80 -19.69
N ASP A 273 15.44 6.12 -18.67
CA ASP A 273 13.97 6.16 -18.72
C ASP A 273 13.29 4.78 -18.70
N VAL A 274 13.96 3.74 -18.19
CA VAL A 274 13.39 2.40 -18.01
C VAL A 274 13.16 2.09 -16.53
N ARG A 275 12.07 1.42 -16.25
CA ARG A 275 11.66 1.01 -14.89
C ARG A 275 11.89 -0.47 -14.69
N PHE A 276 12.32 -0.84 -13.49
CA PHE A 276 12.58 -2.22 -13.09
C PHE A 276 12.00 -2.51 -11.71
N GLN A 277 11.67 -3.74 -11.45
CA GLN A 277 11.55 -4.24 -10.10
C GLN A 277 12.88 -4.87 -9.68
N PHE A 278 13.60 -4.26 -8.74
CA PHE A 278 14.72 -4.93 -8.10
C PHE A 278 14.17 -5.98 -7.14
N GLU A 279 14.51 -7.22 -7.39
CA GLU A 279 13.96 -8.39 -6.68
C GLU A 279 14.07 -8.22 -5.17
N ARG A 280 12.95 -8.34 -4.47
CA ARG A 280 12.80 -8.19 -3.02
C ARG A 280 13.06 -6.77 -2.45
N GLN A 281 13.48 -5.79 -3.27
CA GLN A 281 13.85 -4.43 -2.84
C GLN A 281 12.75 -3.39 -3.12
N GLY A 282 12.18 -3.38 -4.30
CA GLY A 282 11.19 -2.39 -4.73
C GLY A 282 11.21 -2.13 -6.22
N TYR A 283 10.57 -1.03 -6.59
CA TYR A 283 10.54 -0.55 -7.97
C TYR A 283 11.50 0.61 -8.13
N PHE A 284 12.27 0.58 -9.22
CA PHE A 284 13.34 1.54 -9.49
C PHE A 284 13.26 2.04 -10.93
N TYR A 285 13.78 3.25 -11.14
CA TYR A 285 13.75 3.96 -12.40
C TYR A 285 15.14 4.45 -12.76
N ALA A 286 15.64 4.13 -13.94
CA ALA A 286 16.87 4.68 -14.45
C ALA A 286 16.70 6.19 -14.62
N ASP A 287 17.43 7.00 -13.84
CA ASP A 287 17.23 8.45 -13.77
C ASP A 287 17.41 9.09 -15.16
N PRO A 288 16.40 9.76 -15.73
CA PRO A 288 16.45 10.28 -17.09
C PRO A 288 17.43 11.43 -17.28
N ILE A 289 17.95 12.00 -16.18
CA ILE A 289 18.84 13.18 -16.18
C ILE A 289 20.27 12.79 -15.81
N ASP A 290 20.44 12.05 -14.70
CA ASP A 290 21.75 11.78 -14.10
C ASP A 290 22.35 10.44 -14.55
N TYR A 291 21.57 9.56 -15.18
CA TYR A 291 22.06 8.28 -15.69
C TYR A 291 22.98 8.49 -16.89
N THR A 292 24.16 7.88 -16.83
CA THR A 292 25.07 7.72 -17.98
C THR A 292 25.62 6.30 -18.00
N ASP A 293 26.14 5.83 -19.12
CA ASP A 293 26.75 4.50 -19.24
C ASP A 293 27.95 4.33 -18.29
N ALA A 294 28.68 5.43 -18.03
CA ALA A 294 29.80 5.44 -17.09
C ALA A 294 29.35 5.53 -15.62
N LYS A 295 28.16 6.06 -15.37
CA LYS A 295 27.59 6.23 -14.03
C LYS A 295 26.08 5.92 -14.09
N PRO A 296 25.69 4.65 -14.04
CA PRO A 296 24.28 4.31 -13.99
C PRO A 296 23.67 4.72 -12.65
N VAL A 297 22.53 5.42 -12.69
CA VAL A 297 21.81 5.95 -11.53
C VAL A 297 20.36 5.45 -11.53
N PHE A 298 19.92 4.90 -10.40
CA PHE A 298 18.55 4.38 -10.24
C PHE A 298 17.84 5.03 -9.06
N ASN A 299 16.69 5.62 -9.35
CA ASN A 299 15.80 6.22 -8.37
C ASN A 299 14.80 5.17 -7.85
N LYS A 300 14.68 5.02 -6.53
CA LYS A 300 13.61 4.21 -5.94
C LYS A 300 12.26 4.89 -6.16
N ILE A 301 11.36 4.21 -6.86
CA ILE A 301 9.99 4.66 -7.10
C ILE A 301 9.16 4.44 -5.83
N VAL A 302 9.00 3.16 -5.45
CA VAL A 302 8.21 2.73 -4.31
C VAL A 302 8.69 1.35 -3.82
N GLY A 303 8.50 1.03 -2.54
CA GLY A 303 8.78 -0.28 -1.98
C GLY A 303 7.74 -1.34 -2.41
N LEU A 304 8.06 -2.63 -2.21
CA LEU A 304 7.13 -3.73 -2.50
C LEU A 304 5.92 -3.77 -1.55
N LYS A 305 6.09 -3.27 -0.33
CA LYS A 305 5.05 -3.18 0.71
C LYS A 305 5.09 -1.80 1.32
N ASP A 306 3.98 -1.38 1.89
CA ASP A 306 3.99 -0.20 2.76
C ASP A 306 4.76 -0.53 4.04
N SER A 307 5.90 0.11 4.22
CA SER A 307 6.75 -0.04 5.40
C SER A 307 6.73 1.21 6.29
N TRP A 308 6.06 2.27 5.85
CA TRP A 308 6.09 3.56 6.55
C TRP A 308 5.30 3.53 7.85
N ALA A 309 4.15 2.87 7.90
CA ALA A 309 3.36 2.75 9.13
C ALA A 309 4.21 2.22 10.31
N LYS A 310 5.04 1.19 10.06
CA LYS A 310 5.97 0.65 11.07
C LYS A 310 7.09 1.61 11.44
N LYS A 311 7.61 2.40 10.49
CA LYS A 311 8.64 3.42 10.76
C LYS A 311 8.06 4.60 11.54
N ALA A 312 6.84 5.02 11.25
CA ALA A 312 6.15 6.09 11.95
C ALA A 312 5.92 5.73 13.43
N GLU A 313 5.50 4.49 13.74
CA GLU A 313 5.37 3.99 15.12
C GLU A 313 6.69 4.02 15.88
N VAL A 314 7.82 3.67 15.24
CA VAL A 314 9.15 3.71 15.85
C VAL A 314 9.61 5.15 16.10
N ILE A 315 9.34 6.07 15.18
CA ILE A 315 9.67 7.51 15.32
C ILE A 315 8.83 8.14 16.44
N GLU A 316 7.57 7.74 16.56
CA GLU A 316 6.67 8.24 17.61
C GLU A 316 7.01 7.67 18.99
N SER A 317 7.44 6.42 19.08
CA SER A 317 7.89 5.79 20.33
C SER A 317 9.26 6.27 20.83
N ALA A 318 10.06 6.90 19.98
CA ALA A 318 11.40 7.43 20.32
C ALA A 318 11.39 8.89 20.81
N LYS A 319 10.21 9.54 20.89
CA LYS A 319 10.09 10.90 21.43
C LYS A 319 10.06 10.85 22.96
N PRO A 320 10.91 11.62 23.68
CA PRO A 320 10.72 11.84 25.09
C PRO A 320 9.43 12.64 25.32
N ASP A 321 8.69 12.29 26.38
CA ASP A 321 7.48 12.97 26.84
C ASP A 321 7.67 14.50 26.91
N THR A 322 7.23 15.20 25.91
CA THR A 322 7.02 16.64 25.94
C THR A 322 5.65 16.94 25.37
N HIS A 323 4.82 17.53 26.20
CA HIS A 323 3.47 17.99 25.93
C HIS A 323 3.32 18.54 24.51
N VAL A 324 2.56 17.83 23.68
CA VAL A 324 2.23 18.24 22.32
C VAL A 324 1.30 19.45 22.39
N LYS A 325 1.83 20.61 22.04
CA LYS A 325 1.00 21.77 21.69
C LYS A 325 0.31 21.46 20.35
N LYS A 326 -1.02 21.58 20.35
CA LYS A 326 -1.87 21.43 19.17
C LYS A 326 -1.34 22.27 18.01
N ALA A 327 -0.99 21.62 16.90
CA ALA A 327 -0.72 22.31 15.65
C ALA A 327 -2.05 22.85 15.08
N HIS A 328 -2.17 24.16 14.98
CA HIS A 328 -3.25 24.83 14.26
C HIS A 328 -3.03 24.68 12.75
N ILE A 329 -4.02 24.11 12.08
CA ILE A 329 -4.13 24.18 10.62
C ILE A 329 -4.68 25.56 10.29
N GLU A 330 -3.82 26.48 9.87
CA GLU A 330 -4.23 27.77 9.31
C GLU A 330 -4.61 27.65 7.83
N GLY A 331 -5.78 27.16 7.56
CA GLY A 331 -6.72 27.76 6.60
C GLY A 331 -7.85 28.18 7.49
N GLU A 332 -8.32 29.41 7.40
CA GLU A 332 -9.35 30.02 8.25
C GLU A 332 -10.56 29.09 8.47
N VAL A 333 -10.41 28.14 9.36
CA VAL A 333 -11.51 27.46 10.00
C VAL A 333 -11.82 28.35 11.19
N SER A 334 -12.91 29.09 11.13
CA SER A 334 -13.42 29.86 12.26
C SER A 334 -13.33 29.02 13.53
N PRO A 335 -12.83 29.55 14.66
CA PRO A 335 -12.82 28.81 15.91
C PRO A 335 -14.20 28.24 16.17
N MET A 336 -14.27 27.02 16.69
CA MET A 336 -15.54 26.41 17.06
C MET A 336 -16.24 27.32 18.07
N SER A 337 -17.54 27.55 17.88
CA SER A 337 -18.38 28.14 18.89
C SER A 337 -18.43 27.26 20.15
N GLU A 338 -18.85 27.79 21.28
CA GLU A 338 -18.96 27.01 22.53
C GLU A 338 -19.87 25.77 22.34
N GLU A 339 -20.93 25.90 21.58
CA GLU A 339 -21.84 24.79 21.27
C GLU A 339 -21.18 23.72 20.38
N GLU A 340 -20.40 24.13 19.37
CA GLU A 340 -19.66 23.21 18.51
C GLU A 340 -18.57 22.49 19.28
N LEU A 341 -17.86 23.18 20.15
CA LEU A 341 -16.82 22.60 21.00
C LEU A 341 -17.40 21.60 22.00
N ALA A 342 -18.56 21.91 22.58
CA ALA A 342 -19.26 21.00 23.47
C ALA A 342 -19.68 19.71 22.75
N ARG A 343 -20.24 19.82 21.53
CA ARG A 343 -20.56 18.65 20.71
C ARG A 343 -19.33 17.85 20.32
N PHE A 344 -18.26 18.52 19.90
CA PHE A 344 -16.99 17.89 19.54
C PHE A 344 -16.38 17.10 20.71
N THR A 345 -16.38 17.71 21.90
CA THR A 345 -15.87 17.06 23.12
C THR A 345 -16.70 15.83 23.46
N LYS A 346 -18.02 15.93 23.41
CA LYS A 346 -18.92 14.80 23.63
C LYS A 346 -18.64 13.66 22.64
N TYR A 347 -18.50 13.96 21.34
CA TYR A 347 -18.30 12.97 20.30
C TYR A 347 -16.94 12.26 20.43
N THR A 348 -15.90 12.98 20.79
CA THR A 348 -14.57 12.39 20.95
C THR A 348 -14.37 11.67 22.28
N GLN A 349 -14.83 12.24 23.39
CA GLN A 349 -14.55 11.71 24.73
C GLN A 349 -15.58 10.68 25.20
N GLU A 350 -16.87 10.88 24.90
CA GLU A 350 -17.92 9.99 25.40
C GLU A 350 -18.30 8.92 24.35
N LEU A 351 -18.29 9.26 23.05
CA LEU A 351 -18.71 8.35 22.00
C LEU A 351 -17.54 7.72 21.23
N GLY A 352 -16.30 8.08 21.52
CA GLY A 352 -15.10 7.48 20.95
C GLY A 352 -14.90 7.73 19.45
N LEU A 353 -15.50 8.79 18.90
CA LEU A 353 -15.32 9.14 17.49
C LEU A 353 -13.93 9.68 17.23
N ASN A 354 -13.37 9.39 16.07
CA ASN A 354 -12.15 10.03 15.62
C ASN A 354 -12.35 11.54 15.41
N HIS A 355 -11.26 12.31 15.48
CA HIS A 355 -11.28 13.78 15.46
C HIS A 355 -11.92 14.33 14.16
N GLU A 356 -11.72 13.71 13.02
CA GLU A 356 -12.21 14.17 11.72
C GLU A 356 -13.74 14.05 11.64
N ILE A 357 -14.27 12.89 11.96
CA ILE A 357 -15.72 12.64 11.96
C ILE A 357 -16.41 13.49 13.05
N ALA A 358 -15.82 13.58 14.24
CA ALA A 358 -16.33 14.41 15.31
C ALA A 358 -16.37 15.89 14.92
N ASN A 359 -15.33 16.40 14.23
CA ASN A 359 -15.28 17.77 13.73
C ASN A 359 -16.35 18.04 12.66
N THR A 360 -16.53 17.12 11.71
CA THR A 360 -17.56 17.23 10.68
C THR A 360 -18.96 17.28 11.28
N LEU A 361 -19.28 16.39 12.20
CA LEU A 361 -20.59 16.34 12.86
C LEU A 361 -20.82 17.53 13.80
N ALA A 362 -19.79 17.98 14.51
CA ALA A 362 -19.93 19.06 15.49
C ALA A 362 -20.19 20.42 14.85
N ARG A 363 -19.60 20.70 13.69
CA ARG A 363 -19.71 21.97 12.96
C ARG A 363 -20.99 22.12 12.17
N ASP A 364 -21.60 21.01 11.77
CA ASP A 364 -22.87 21.03 11.03
C ASP A 364 -24.02 20.68 11.98
N LYS A 365 -24.84 21.69 12.32
CA LYS A 365 -25.94 21.53 13.25
C LYS A 365 -26.99 20.52 12.74
N ALA A 366 -27.24 20.50 11.43
CA ALA A 366 -28.21 19.56 10.83
C ALA A 366 -27.70 18.14 10.91
N LEU A 367 -26.44 17.90 10.56
CA LEU A 367 -25.80 16.58 10.69
C LEU A 367 -25.70 16.13 12.14
N SER A 368 -25.36 17.06 13.07
CA SER A 368 -25.30 16.77 14.50
C SER A 368 -26.65 16.34 15.05
N THR A 369 -27.72 17.04 14.66
CA THR A 369 -29.08 16.72 15.07
C THR A 369 -29.48 15.35 14.52
N PHE A 370 -29.26 15.12 13.23
CA PHE A 370 -29.59 13.87 12.56
C PHE A 370 -28.81 12.68 13.19
N TYR A 371 -27.52 12.86 13.46
CA TYR A 371 -26.70 11.84 14.11
C TYR A 371 -27.20 11.51 15.52
N THR A 372 -27.51 12.53 16.31
CA THR A 372 -28.03 12.34 17.68
C THR A 372 -29.39 11.65 17.67
N GLU A 373 -30.26 12.00 16.73
CA GLU A 373 -31.54 11.34 16.52
C GLU A 373 -31.34 9.87 16.10
N THR A 374 -30.42 9.58 15.18
CA THR A 374 -30.11 8.21 14.75
C THR A 374 -29.62 7.35 15.91
N LEU A 375 -28.76 7.90 16.78
CA LEU A 375 -28.28 7.22 17.98
C LEU A 375 -29.41 6.87 18.96
N SER A 376 -30.49 7.64 19.01
CA SER A 376 -31.64 7.34 19.87
C SER A 376 -32.41 6.10 19.46
N TYR A 377 -32.33 5.70 18.19
CA TYR A 377 -32.97 4.49 17.67
C TYR A 377 -32.07 3.25 17.76
N PHE A 378 -30.74 3.42 17.61
CA PHE A 378 -29.79 2.32 17.70
C PHE A 378 -28.43 2.83 18.20
N ASN A 379 -27.92 2.23 19.26
CA ASN A 379 -26.67 2.65 19.89
C ASN A 379 -25.44 1.99 19.23
N SER A 380 -25.00 2.54 18.10
CA SER A 380 -23.74 2.17 17.43
C SER A 380 -23.00 3.43 17.00
N PRO A 381 -22.33 4.14 17.96
CA PRO A 381 -21.78 5.48 17.72
C PRO A 381 -20.86 5.57 16.53
N ILE A 382 -19.91 4.64 16.38
CA ILE A 382 -18.88 4.70 15.34
C ILE A 382 -19.47 4.36 13.95
N SER A 383 -20.27 3.29 13.84
CA SER A 383 -20.88 2.89 12.56
C SER A 383 -21.84 3.96 12.05
N LEU A 384 -22.68 4.51 12.93
CA LEU A 384 -23.63 5.58 12.60
C LEU A 384 -22.92 6.87 12.22
N ALA A 385 -21.88 7.27 12.97
CA ALA A 385 -21.12 8.47 12.67
C ALA A 385 -20.44 8.41 11.29
N ASN A 386 -19.88 7.25 10.94
CA ASN A 386 -19.27 7.02 9.62
C ASN A 386 -20.29 7.18 8.49
N LEU A 387 -21.47 6.58 8.62
CA LEU A 387 -22.51 6.69 7.59
C LEU A 387 -23.08 8.10 7.50
N VAL A 388 -23.35 8.75 8.65
CA VAL A 388 -23.92 10.10 8.69
C VAL A 388 -22.92 11.14 8.17
N ALA A 389 -21.68 11.09 8.57
CA ALA A 389 -20.66 12.06 8.15
C ALA A 389 -20.28 11.95 6.67
N ASN A 390 -20.40 10.75 6.07
CA ASN A 390 -20.01 10.54 4.68
C ASN A 390 -21.22 10.53 3.74
N GLU A 391 -22.18 9.64 3.96
CA GLU A 391 -23.26 9.40 3.00
C GLU A 391 -24.45 10.36 3.23
N VAL A 392 -24.93 10.50 4.48
CA VAL A 392 -26.04 11.42 4.78
C VAL A 392 -25.62 12.88 4.54
N ALA A 393 -24.38 13.24 4.89
CA ALA A 393 -23.83 14.57 4.62
C ALA A 393 -23.83 14.91 3.12
N ARG A 394 -23.58 13.92 2.27
CA ARG A 394 -23.64 14.10 0.81
C ARG A 394 -25.06 14.37 0.35
N GLU A 395 -26.03 13.63 0.82
CA GLU A 395 -27.43 13.79 0.44
C GLU A 395 -28.03 15.12 0.95
N LEU A 396 -27.71 15.53 2.17
CA LEU A 396 -28.12 16.84 2.73
C LEU A 396 -27.58 18.03 1.94
N LYS A 397 -26.44 17.87 1.25
CA LYS A 397 -25.87 18.92 0.39
C LYS A 397 -26.50 18.95 -1.00
N GLN A 398 -27.05 17.84 -1.48
CA GLN A 398 -27.64 17.73 -2.82
C GLN A 398 -29.14 18.04 -2.84
N GLU A 399 -29.85 17.66 -1.80
CA GLU A 399 -31.32 17.87 -1.70
C GLU A 399 -31.69 18.66 -0.45
N MET A 400 -32.62 19.61 -0.59
CA MET A 400 -33.14 20.39 0.56
C MET A 400 -33.94 19.55 1.56
N LYS A 401 -34.36 18.33 1.17
CA LYS A 401 -35.13 17.41 2.02
C LYS A 401 -34.76 15.96 1.72
N LEU A 402 -34.25 15.27 2.75
CA LEU A 402 -33.98 13.84 2.67
C LEU A 402 -35.27 13.04 2.45
N LYS A 403 -35.21 11.98 1.63
CA LYS A 403 -36.32 11.06 1.38
C LYS A 403 -36.41 9.97 2.46
N PHE A 404 -35.43 9.89 3.35
CA PHE A 404 -35.32 8.92 4.44
C PHE A 404 -35.15 9.63 5.79
N SER A 405 -35.44 8.92 6.86
CA SER A 405 -35.36 9.42 8.24
C SER A 405 -34.17 8.84 9.00
N ALA A 406 -33.87 9.43 10.16
CA ALA A 406 -32.86 8.93 11.09
C ALA A 406 -33.16 7.49 11.57
N LYS A 407 -34.43 7.14 11.69
CA LYS A 407 -34.87 5.78 12.07
C LYS A 407 -34.46 4.74 11.02
N GLU A 408 -34.62 5.02 9.73
CA GLU A 408 -34.28 4.12 8.64
C GLU A 408 -32.76 3.96 8.49
N VAL A 409 -32.00 5.01 8.75
CA VAL A 409 -30.52 4.95 8.82
C VAL A 409 -30.06 4.08 10.00
N ALA A 410 -30.71 4.20 11.16
CA ALA A 410 -30.43 3.36 12.30
C ALA A 410 -30.75 1.88 12.02
N GLU A 411 -31.86 1.59 11.33
CA GLU A 411 -32.25 0.25 10.92
C GLU A 411 -31.24 -0.36 9.94
N LEU A 412 -30.76 0.41 8.98
CA LEU A 412 -29.71 -0.03 8.03
C LEU A 412 -28.42 -0.42 8.76
N ILE A 413 -27.95 0.41 9.69
CA ILE A 413 -26.73 0.13 10.47
C ILE A 413 -26.96 -1.07 11.42
N LYS A 414 -28.14 -1.19 12.01
CA LYS A 414 -28.49 -2.36 12.82
C LYS A 414 -28.37 -3.66 12.02
N MET A 415 -28.92 -3.71 10.81
CA MET A 415 -28.81 -4.87 9.91
C MET A 415 -27.34 -5.19 9.55
N MET A 416 -26.50 -4.18 9.43
CA MET A 416 -25.07 -4.35 9.17
C MET A 416 -24.34 -4.89 10.40
N ASP A 417 -24.54 -4.30 11.57
CA ASP A 417 -23.87 -4.69 12.82
C ASP A 417 -24.35 -6.09 13.31
N GLU A 418 -25.58 -6.47 13.04
CA GLU A 418 -26.11 -7.82 13.28
C GLU A 418 -25.67 -8.85 12.22
N GLY A 419 -24.91 -8.43 11.20
CA GLY A 419 -24.41 -9.32 10.14
C GLY A 419 -25.48 -9.80 9.16
N THR A 420 -26.65 -9.16 9.13
CA THR A 420 -27.71 -9.47 8.15
C THR A 420 -27.29 -9.05 6.74
N ILE A 421 -26.55 -7.96 6.63
CA ILE A 421 -25.99 -7.45 5.37
C ILE A 421 -24.52 -7.07 5.57
N SER A 422 -23.72 -7.12 4.51
CA SER A 422 -22.34 -6.66 4.52
C SER A 422 -22.24 -5.13 4.33
N ASN A 423 -21.10 -4.54 4.70
CA ASN A 423 -20.81 -3.12 4.43
C ASN A 423 -21.04 -2.70 2.96
N LYS A 424 -20.68 -3.58 2.02
CA LYS A 424 -20.89 -3.34 0.59
C LYS A 424 -22.37 -3.30 0.24
N ILE A 425 -23.15 -4.22 0.81
CA ILE A 425 -24.60 -4.27 0.62
C ILE A 425 -25.25 -3.05 1.29
N ALA A 426 -24.82 -2.66 2.48
CA ALA A 426 -25.34 -1.49 3.18
C ALA A 426 -25.20 -0.21 2.35
N LYS A 427 -24.08 -0.02 1.65
CA LYS A 427 -23.91 1.11 0.72
C LYS A 427 -24.89 1.08 -0.45
N GLN A 428 -25.10 -0.08 -1.06
CA GLN A 428 -26.07 -0.24 -2.16
C GLN A 428 -27.50 0.03 -1.69
N VAL A 429 -27.86 -0.45 -0.51
CA VAL A 429 -29.18 -0.21 0.09
C VAL A 429 -29.37 1.26 0.43
N PHE A 430 -28.34 1.92 0.97
CA PHE A 430 -28.37 3.35 1.26
C PHE A 430 -28.58 4.21 -0.01
N GLU A 431 -27.85 3.91 -1.09
CA GLU A 431 -27.99 4.62 -2.37
C GLU A 431 -29.43 4.50 -2.90
N GLU A 432 -30.04 3.35 -2.81
CA GLU A 432 -31.42 3.13 -3.26
C GLU A 432 -32.43 3.78 -2.31
N MET A 433 -32.23 3.69 -1.01
CA MET A 433 -33.01 4.38 0.00
C MET A 433 -32.98 5.91 -0.21
N ALA A 434 -31.83 6.49 -0.56
CA ALA A 434 -31.69 7.88 -0.88
C ALA A 434 -32.44 8.29 -2.15
N GLN A 435 -32.48 7.43 -3.17
CA GLN A 435 -33.19 7.68 -4.42
C GLN A 435 -34.71 7.50 -4.29
N THR A 436 -35.15 6.46 -3.62
CA THR A 436 -36.57 6.02 -3.61
C THR A 436 -37.32 6.43 -2.36
N GLY A 437 -36.65 6.61 -1.21
CA GLY A 437 -37.27 6.80 0.09
C GLY A 437 -37.84 5.51 0.67
N GLU A 438 -37.48 4.34 0.10
CA GLU A 438 -38.01 3.06 0.56
C GLU A 438 -37.24 2.57 1.80
N ASN A 439 -37.93 1.86 2.67
CA ASN A 439 -37.37 1.31 3.90
C ASN A 439 -36.24 0.30 3.60
N PRO A 440 -35.08 0.34 4.30
CA PRO A 440 -33.94 -0.52 4.02
C PRO A 440 -34.24 -2.02 4.12
N ALA A 441 -35.08 -2.46 5.06
CA ALA A 441 -35.41 -3.85 5.19
C ALA A 441 -36.20 -4.36 3.98
N LYS A 442 -37.11 -3.55 3.43
CA LYS A 442 -37.84 -3.88 2.22
C LYS A 442 -36.95 -3.98 0.99
N ILE A 443 -35.98 -3.05 0.84
CA ILE A 443 -35.00 -3.09 -0.24
C ILE A 443 -34.17 -4.38 -0.16
N VAL A 444 -33.71 -4.73 1.04
CA VAL A 444 -32.91 -5.95 1.27
C VAL A 444 -33.73 -7.21 0.93
N GLU A 445 -34.98 -7.27 1.33
CA GLU A 445 -35.90 -8.39 1.07
C GLU A 445 -36.21 -8.50 -0.43
N ALA A 446 -36.65 -7.41 -1.05
CA ALA A 446 -37.05 -7.38 -2.47
C ALA A 446 -35.94 -7.81 -3.40
N LYS A 447 -34.68 -7.46 -3.08
CA LYS A 447 -33.50 -7.79 -3.88
C LYS A 447 -32.74 -9.05 -3.40
N GLY A 448 -33.24 -9.70 -2.36
CA GLY A 448 -32.60 -10.89 -1.79
C GLY A 448 -31.14 -10.64 -1.39
N LEU A 449 -30.85 -9.49 -0.74
CA LEU A 449 -29.50 -9.05 -0.38
C LEU A 449 -29.05 -9.52 1.00
N THR A 450 -29.83 -10.35 1.67
CA THR A 450 -29.48 -10.96 2.96
C THR A 450 -28.19 -11.76 2.86
N GLN A 451 -27.33 -11.60 3.83
CA GLN A 451 -26.08 -12.35 3.93
C GLN A 451 -26.38 -13.80 4.35
N ILE A 452 -25.71 -14.74 3.71
CA ILE A 452 -25.85 -16.17 4.04
C ILE A 452 -24.96 -16.46 5.24
N SER A 453 -25.55 -16.49 6.44
CA SER A 453 -24.85 -16.86 7.68
C SER A 453 -25.22 -18.25 8.19
N ASP A 454 -26.15 -18.92 7.52
CA ASP A 454 -26.59 -20.28 7.85
C ASP A 454 -25.53 -21.30 7.42
N PRO A 455 -24.89 -22.02 8.37
CA PRO A 455 -23.86 -23.02 8.05
C PRO A 455 -24.36 -24.10 7.08
N GLU A 456 -25.61 -24.51 7.19
CA GLU A 456 -26.15 -25.58 6.35
C GLU A 456 -26.29 -25.17 4.88
N LYS A 457 -26.44 -23.88 4.60
CA LYS A 457 -26.44 -23.34 3.23
C LYS A 457 -25.05 -23.11 2.68
N LEU A 458 -24.05 -22.91 3.55
CA LEU A 458 -22.66 -22.67 3.15
C LEU A 458 -21.86 -23.96 2.98
N LYS A 459 -22.14 -25.01 3.77
CA LYS A 459 -21.47 -26.31 3.70
C LYS A 459 -21.43 -26.90 2.28
N PRO A 460 -22.55 -26.97 1.52
CA PRO A 460 -22.53 -27.52 0.17
C PRO A 460 -21.60 -26.74 -0.78
N ILE A 461 -21.58 -25.40 -0.66
CA ILE A 461 -20.72 -24.55 -1.47
C ILE A 461 -19.24 -24.81 -1.14
N ILE A 462 -18.92 -24.96 0.14
CA ILE A 462 -17.56 -25.26 0.61
C ILE A 462 -17.14 -26.65 0.14
N ASP A 463 -17.99 -27.65 0.28
CA ASP A 463 -17.72 -29.03 -0.13
C ASP A 463 -17.47 -29.13 -1.64
N GLU A 464 -18.25 -28.41 -2.44
CA GLU A 464 -18.05 -28.33 -3.90
C GLU A 464 -16.69 -27.70 -4.27
N ILE A 465 -16.30 -26.62 -3.58
CA ILE A 465 -15.02 -25.94 -3.82
C ILE A 465 -13.85 -26.83 -3.41
N ILE A 466 -13.93 -27.51 -2.28
CA ILE A 466 -12.94 -28.47 -1.81
C ILE A 466 -12.79 -29.63 -2.81
N ALA A 467 -13.91 -30.19 -3.26
CA ALA A 467 -13.94 -31.30 -4.23
C ALA A 467 -13.34 -30.90 -5.62
N LYS A 468 -13.54 -29.65 -6.03
CA LYS A 468 -12.97 -29.12 -7.30
C LYS A 468 -11.48 -28.78 -7.22
N ASN A 469 -10.89 -28.74 -6.03
CA ASN A 469 -9.50 -28.31 -5.83
C ASN A 469 -8.67 -29.31 -4.99
N PRO A 470 -8.62 -30.62 -5.32
CA PRO A 470 -7.96 -31.63 -4.52
C PRO A 470 -6.47 -31.37 -4.33
N ASP A 471 -5.78 -30.84 -5.34
CA ASP A 471 -4.35 -30.50 -5.26
C ASP A 471 -4.07 -29.38 -4.25
N ASN A 472 -4.95 -28.38 -4.19
CA ASN A 472 -4.81 -27.29 -3.22
C ASN A 472 -5.14 -27.75 -1.80
N VAL A 473 -6.08 -28.68 -1.63
CA VAL A 473 -6.36 -29.32 -0.34
C VAL A 473 -5.16 -30.12 0.14
N ALA A 474 -4.55 -30.93 -0.74
CA ALA A 474 -3.34 -31.69 -0.40
C ALA A 474 -2.17 -30.78 0.00
N LYS A 475 -1.97 -29.68 -0.74
CA LYS A 475 -0.95 -28.67 -0.42
C LYS A 475 -1.22 -27.96 0.92
N TYR A 476 -2.49 -27.64 1.21
CA TYR A 476 -2.86 -27.05 2.49
C TYR A 476 -2.57 -28.00 3.66
N LYS A 477 -3.00 -29.26 3.55
CA LYS A 477 -2.72 -30.32 4.54
C LYS A 477 -1.21 -30.63 4.69
N ALA A 478 -0.42 -30.41 3.65
CA ALA A 478 1.04 -30.49 3.67
C ALA A 478 1.72 -29.24 4.31
N GLY A 479 0.94 -28.29 4.86
CA GLY A 479 1.45 -27.13 5.61
C GLY A 479 1.45 -25.80 4.86
N ASN A 480 0.91 -25.72 3.64
CA ASN A 480 0.78 -24.44 2.93
C ASN A 480 -0.49 -23.70 3.38
N THR A 481 -0.41 -23.04 4.54
CA THR A 481 -1.54 -22.30 5.14
C THR A 481 -2.01 -21.09 4.31
N ASN A 482 -1.21 -20.59 3.37
CA ASN A 482 -1.59 -19.48 2.49
C ASN A 482 -2.78 -19.82 1.58
N LEU A 483 -3.02 -21.11 1.33
CA LEU A 483 -4.16 -21.59 0.54
C LEU A 483 -5.50 -21.47 1.28
N PHE A 484 -5.51 -21.20 2.58
CA PHE A 484 -6.73 -20.92 3.32
C PHE A 484 -7.50 -19.74 2.72
N GLY A 485 -6.81 -18.62 2.47
CA GLY A 485 -7.40 -17.44 1.84
C GLY A 485 -7.95 -17.70 0.42
N PHE A 486 -7.35 -18.62 -0.34
CA PHE A 486 -7.86 -19.06 -1.63
C PHE A 486 -9.25 -19.72 -1.48
N PHE A 487 -9.42 -20.68 -0.55
CA PHE A 487 -10.69 -21.35 -0.34
C PHE A 487 -11.78 -20.37 0.13
N VAL A 488 -11.46 -19.52 1.09
CA VAL A 488 -12.40 -18.47 1.56
C VAL A 488 -12.81 -17.54 0.42
N GLY A 489 -11.86 -17.09 -0.40
CA GLY A 489 -12.11 -16.23 -1.56
C GLY A 489 -13.01 -16.90 -2.60
N GLN A 490 -12.82 -18.20 -2.86
CA GLN A 490 -13.67 -18.96 -3.78
C GLN A 490 -15.10 -19.12 -3.24
N VAL A 491 -15.30 -19.35 -1.95
CA VAL A 491 -16.64 -19.44 -1.33
C VAL A 491 -17.35 -18.09 -1.43
N LEU A 492 -16.67 -16.99 -1.12
CA LEU A 492 -17.23 -15.64 -1.24
C LEU A 492 -17.61 -15.32 -2.68
N LYS A 493 -16.78 -15.71 -3.65
CA LYS A 493 -17.07 -15.51 -5.08
C LYS A 493 -18.27 -16.35 -5.54
N ASN A 494 -18.34 -17.64 -5.20
CA ASN A 494 -19.41 -18.54 -5.64
C ASN A 494 -20.75 -18.24 -4.95
N SER A 495 -20.72 -17.62 -3.77
CA SER A 495 -21.93 -17.10 -3.10
C SER A 495 -22.38 -15.73 -3.63
N GLY A 496 -21.74 -15.19 -4.69
CA GLY A 496 -22.04 -13.85 -5.22
C GLY A 496 -21.75 -12.72 -4.23
N GLY A 497 -20.82 -12.92 -3.28
CA GLY A 497 -20.50 -11.96 -2.21
C GLY A 497 -21.52 -11.94 -1.07
N LYS A 498 -22.46 -12.88 -1.03
CA LYS A 498 -23.52 -12.96 0.00
C LYS A 498 -23.15 -13.78 1.22
N ALA A 499 -22.11 -14.64 1.16
CA ALA A 499 -21.70 -15.43 2.31
C ALA A 499 -21.06 -14.55 3.40
N ASN A 500 -21.35 -14.85 4.67
CA ASN A 500 -20.74 -14.18 5.81
C ASN A 500 -19.26 -14.62 5.95
N PRO A 501 -18.29 -13.71 5.82
CA PRO A 501 -16.87 -14.07 5.83
C PRO A 501 -16.42 -14.76 7.12
N SER A 502 -16.98 -14.38 8.28
CA SER A 502 -16.63 -15.00 9.56
C SER A 502 -17.07 -16.46 9.59
N VAL A 503 -18.33 -16.74 9.24
CA VAL A 503 -18.87 -18.10 9.20
C VAL A 503 -18.15 -18.96 8.15
N VAL A 504 -17.80 -18.36 7.00
CA VAL A 504 -17.03 -19.05 5.96
C VAL A 504 -15.64 -19.42 6.47
N ASN A 505 -14.96 -18.52 7.16
CA ASN A 505 -13.64 -18.79 7.75
C ASN A 505 -13.71 -20.00 8.72
N ASP A 506 -14.69 -20.01 9.61
CA ASP A 506 -14.83 -21.09 10.60
C ASP A 506 -15.11 -22.43 9.92
N LEU A 507 -16.04 -22.46 8.96
CA LEU A 507 -16.41 -23.67 8.25
C LEU A 507 -15.30 -24.19 7.33
N VAL A 508 -14.59 -23.31 6.63
CA VAL A 508 -13.44 -23.69 5.80
C VAL A 508 -12.31 -24.25 6.69
N ALA A 509 -12.06 -23.62 7.84
CA ALA A 509 -11.07 -24.11 8.79
C ALA A 509 -11.44 -25.50 9.36
N GLU A 510 -12.71 -25.75 9.62
CA GLU A 510 -13.22 -27.06 10.06
C GLU A 510 -13.04 -28.14 8.98
N LYS A 511 -13.39 -27.81 7.72
CA LYS A 511 -13.38 -28.77 6.60
C LYS A 511 -11.97 -29.08 6.07
N LEU A 512 -11.01 -28.21 6.26
CA LEU A 512 -9.63 -28.40 5.81
C LEU A 512 -8.72 -29.04 6.86
N LYS A 513 -9.20 -29.20 8.11
CA LYS A 513 -8.50 -30.03 9.13
C LYS A 513 -8.49 -31.49 8.70
#